data_25965a51a1e50e861a3ad6cdca5701ae
#
_entry.id   25965a51a1e50e861a3ad6cdca5701ae
#
_cell.length_a   1.000
_cell.length_b   1.000
_cell.length_c   1.000
_cell.angle_alpha   90.00
_cell.angle_beta   90.00
_cell.angle_gamma   90.00
#
_symmetry.space_group_name_H-M   'P 1'
#
loop_
_entity.id
_entity.type
_entity.pdbx_description
1 polymer ?
#
loop_
_entity_poly.entity_id
_entity_poly.type
_entity_poly.pdbx_seq_one_letter_code
_entity_poly.pdbx_strand_id
1 'polypeptide(L)'
;MVVPKSPHSHGREHAFSFLNGRAREGVGIFSRRSMLKASLAGLTGLTLPDLLKARADAVKAGQSIRGNKSVILLWMAGGPSHIDTWDVKPDMPSEIRGPFKTIPTKLAGVRICEYLPKSAAMLDKFTLIRSVDCRESNHQPNTVMQTANLEAEPRINPKGHQYPAIASIVAKHRGANQPGLPPYVAVNVKDKTHIAWGGYLGKAYDPFIGDNVSKLFQLPRGLTMERLQTRKTLSQQMDKLRSDLDLNGSMEAMDRFGQQAFDIIAGERAQKAFDVSSEPARVVDRFGNHDWSRQALLARRLVEAGVSFVTIDLSQHSASGTWDTHGDNIPPYGGIWNGLRPLLPVFDHLFTTLVSDLEERGLLEDTLVVAMGEFGRTPKIGTQGSTDGRDHWPVVMSMALAGGGLRHGQVIGSTERDGGAIRERPVTPGDIAATIYHHMGVPMSATYLDHQGRPRAIVDEGSPIRELI
;
A
#
# COMPACT_ATOMS: atom_id res chain seq x y z
N MET A 1 40.81 -20.36 -56.95
CA MET A 1 40.90 -20.63 -55.52
C MET A 1 39.87 -19.79 -54.82
N VAL A 2 38.71 -20.33 -54.58
CA VAL A 2 37.59 -19.64 -53.97
C VAL A 2 37.64 -19.91 -52.48
N VAL A 3 37.86 -18.85 -51.69
CA VAL A 3 37.82 -18.93 -50.23
C VAL A 3 36.37 -18.95 -49.81
N PRO A 4 35.92 -19.97 -49.06
CA PRO A 4 34.54 -19.98 -48.53
C PRO A 4 34.40 -18.91 -47.46
N LYS A 5 33.44 -18.03 -47.61
CA LYS A 5 33.02 -17.10 -46.56
C LYS A 5 32.49 -17.85 -45.35
N SER A 6 33.05 -17.52 -44.21
CA SER A 6 32.61 -18.00 -42.88
C SER A 6 31.11 -17.72 -42.68
N PRO A 7 30.32 -18.71 -42.14
CA PRO A 7 28.89 -18.59 -41.95
C PRO A 7 28.49 -17.86 -40.67
N HIS A 8 29.37 -17.09 -40.05
CA HIS A 8 29.07 -16.47 -38.73
C HIS A 8 29.15 -14.96 -38.72
N SER A 9 28.55 -14.30 -39.71
CA SER A 9 28.13 -12.94 -39.48
C SER A 9 26.78 -12.98 -38.75
N HIS A 10 26.81 -12.90 -37.44
CA HIS A 10 25.60 -12.58 -36.66
C HIS A 10 25.19 -11.15 -36.99
N GLY A 11 24.62 -10.95 -38.18
CA GLY A 11 23.80 -9.80 -38.45
C GLY A 11 22.71 -9.74 -37.39
N ARG A 12 22.54 -8.58 -36.78
CA ARG A 12 21.40 -8.30 -35.91
C ARG A 12 20.14 -8.41 -36.75
N GLU A 13 19.62 -9.62 -36.93
CA GLU A 13 18.36 -9.85 -37.58
C GLU A 13 17.26 -9.27 -36.69
N HIS A 14 16.50 -8.35 -37.22
CA HIS A 14 15.30 -7.83 -36.56
C HIS A 14 14.34 -8.97 -36.29
N ALA A 15 13.57 -8.89 -35.19
CA ALA A 15 12.60 -9.89 -34.78
C ALA A 15 11.53 -10.24 -35.84
N PHE A 16 11.53 -9.58 -36.97
CA PHE A 16 10.64 -9.77 -38.11
C PHE A 16 11.35 -10.21 -39.40
N SER A 17 12.65 -10.44 -39.40
CA SER A 17 13.39 -10.84 -40.61
C SER A 17 12.93 -12.20 -41.16
N PHE A 18 12.39 -13.07 -40.30
CA PHE A 18 11.83 -14.38 -40.70
C PHE A 18 10.38 -14.31 -41.24
N LEU A 19 9.69 -13.18 -41.12
CA LEU A 19 8.43 -12.94 -41.82
C LEU A 19 8.64 -12.62 -43.30
N ASN A 20 9.89 -12.36 -43.69
CA ASN A 20 10.27 -12.19 -45.08
C ASN A 20 10.43 -13.60 -45.66
N GLY A 21 9.47 -14.10 -46.45
CA GLY A 21 9.36 -15.47 -46.97
C GLY A 21 10.57 -16.02 -47.76
N ARG A 22 11.77 -15.49 -47.55
CA ARG A 22 13.07 -15.91 -48.11
C ARG A 22 13.95 -16.69 -47.12
N ALA A 23 13.61 -16.76 -45.83
CA ALA A 23 14.31 -17.58 -44.86
C ALA A 23 13.61 -18.93 -44.75
N ARG A 24 14.16 -19.95 -45.39
CA ARG A 24 13.72 -21.32 -45.21
C ARG A 24 14.50 -21.95 -44.07
N GLU A 25 13.75 -22.36 -43.05
CA GLU A 25 14.09 -23.33 -42.00
C GLU A 25 15.00 -22.85 -40.86
N GLY A 26 14.44 -22.92 -39.66
CA GLY A 26 15.12 -22.86 -38.38
C GLY A 26 14.12 -22.75 -37.23
N VAL A 27 14.28 -23.55 -36.19
CA VAL A 27 13.56 -23.40 -34.93
C VAL A 27 14.12 -22.20 -34.21
N GLY A 28 13.43 -21.06 -34.26
CA GLY A 28 13.80 -19.86 -33.48
C GLY A 28 13.39 -20.03 -32.02
N ILE A 29 14.35 -20.02 -31.10
CA ILE A 29 14.07 -19.96 -29.66
C ILE A 29 13.84 -18.51 -29.28
N PHE A 30 12.59 -18.14 -28.96
CA PHE A 30 12.23 -16.79 -28.55
C PHE A 30 12.10 -16.72 -27.03
N SER A 31 12.62 -15.64 -26.43
CA SER A 31 12.32 -15.34 -25.05
C SER A 31 10.84 -14.99 -24.91
N ARG A 32 10.22 -15.28 -23.75
CA ARG A 32 8.82 -14.90 -23.44
C ARG A 32 8.54 -13.42 -23.72
N ARG A 33 9.53 -12.58 -23.51
CA ARG A 33 9.48 -11.14 -23.77
C ARG A 33 9.42 -10.80 -25.26
N SER A 34 10.12 -11.54 -26.09
CA SER A 34 10.09 -11.37 -27.57
C SER A 34 8.78 -11.90 -28.16
N MET A 35 8.23 -12.95 -27.60
CA MET A 35 6.94 -13.52 -28.00
C MET A 35 5.77 -12.57 -27.67
N LEU A 36 5.77 -11.93 -26.48
CA LEU A 36 4.80 -10.89 -26.11
C LEU A 36 4.89 -9.66 -27.01
N LYS A 37 6.09 -9.22 -27.39
CA LYS A 37 6.28 -8.09 -28.31
C LYS A 37 5.76 -8.40 -29.71
N ALA A 38 5.95 -9.62 -30.20
CA ALA A 38 5.49 -10.04 -31.51
C ALA A 38 3.95 -10.22 -31.58
N SER A 39 3.35 -10.77 -30.51
CA SER A 39 1.90 -10.95 -30.43
C SER A 39 1.11 -9.63 -30.32
N LEU A 40 1.66 -8.64 -29.58
CA LEU A 40 1.03 -7.32 -29.48
C LEU A 40 1.06 -6.56 -30.83
N ALA A 41 2.15 -6.64 -31.56
CA ALA A 41 2.31 -5.97 -32.87
C ALA A 41 1.43 -6.59 -33.97
N GLY A 42 1.15 -7.91 -33.86
CA GLY A 42 0.33 -8.62 -34.86
C GLY A 42 -1.17 -8.42 -34.71
N LEU A 43 -1.66 -8.13 -33.49
CA LEU A 43 -3.10 -8.03 -33.20
C LEU A 43 -3.69 -6.62 -33.40
N THR A 44 -2.89 -5.57 -33.39
CA THR A 44 -3.40 -4.18 -33.40
C THR A 44 -2.87 -3.31 -34.53
N GLY A 45 -1.93 -3.80 -35.33
CA GLY A 45 -1.27 -2.99 -36.38
C GLY A 45 -0.37 -1.88 -35.83
N LEU A 46 -0.18 -1.80 -34.51
CA LEU A 46 0.67 -0.82 -33.85
C LEU A 46 2.10 -1.34 -33.76
N THR A 47 3.06 -0.58 -34.28
CA THR A 47 4.47 -0.89 -34.12
C THR A 47 5.02 -0.37 -32.80
N LEU A 48 6.14 -0.93 -32.30
CA LEU A 48 6.80 -0.42 -31.10
C LEU A 48 7.16 1.09 -31.22
N PRO A 49 7.62 1.61 -32.38
CA PRO A 49 7.78 3.03 -32.60
C PRO A 49 6.49 3.83 -32.45
N ASP A 50 5.35 3.32 -32.94
CA ASP A 50 4.06 4.00 -32.79
C ASP A 50 3.61 4.05 -31.34
N LEU A 51 3.85 2.96 -30.59
CA LEU A 51 3.58 2.91 -29.15
C LEU A 51 4.49 3.88 -28.38
N LEU A 52 5.77 3.97 -28.73
CA LEU A 52 6.71 4.89 -28.11
C LEU A 52 6.40 6.35 -28.49
N LYS A 53 5.97 6.60 -29.72
CA LYS A 53 5.54 7.92 -30.18
C LYS A 53 4.25 8.34 -29.48
N ALA A 54 3.24 7.46 -29.40
CA ALA A 54 2.00 7.72 -28.65
C ALA A 54 2.28 7.99 -27.17
N ARG A 55 3.26 7.29 -26.57
CA ARG A 55 3.75 7.57 -25.22
C ARG A 55 4.39 8.95 -25.11
N ALA A 56 5.28 9.30 -26.03
CA ALA A 56 5.94 10.60 -26.03
C ALA A 56 4.96 11.76 -26.26
N ASP A 57 3.98 11.56 -27.13
CA ASP A 57 2.92 12.54 -27.40
C ASP A 57 1.96 12.70 -26.22
N ALA A 58 1.62 11.61 -25.53
CA ALA A 58 0.84 11.64 -24.30
C ALA A 58 1.57 12.37 -23.16
N VAL A 59 2.89 12.16 -23.01
CA VAL A 59 3.73 12.90 -22.05
C VAL A 59 3.78 14.39 -22.40
N LYS A 60 3.94 14.75 -23.67
CA LYS A 60 3.91 16.15 -24.13
C LYS A 60 2.54 16.82 -23.93
N ALA A 61 1.46 16.03 -24.03
CA ALA A 61 0.10 16.49 -23.76
C ALA A 61 -0.26 16.53 -22.27
N GLY A 62 0.72 16.32 -21.36
CA GLY A 62 0.48 16.25 -19.91
C GLY A 62 -0.34 15.03 -19.46
N GLN A 63 -0.60 14.08 -20.36
CA GLN A 63 -1.22 12.81 -20.03
C GLN A 63 -0.14 11.89 -19.44
N SER A 64 -0.19 11.69 -18.15
CA SER A 64 0.64 10.68 -17.50
C SER A 64 0.26 9.31 -18.03
N ILE A 65 1.20 8.59 -18.66
CA ILE A 65 1.08 7.15 -18.91
C ILE A 65 1.28 6.45 -17.56
N ARG A 66 0.31 6.61 -16.71
CA ARG A 66 0.29 6.00 -15.38
C ARG A 66 -0.16 4.56 -15.58
N GLY A 67 0.77 3.60 -15.41
CA GLY A 67 0.36 2.22 -15.17
C GLY A 67 -0.66 2.19 -14.02
N ASN A 68 -1.51 1.17 -13.94
CA ASN A 68 -2.53 1.04 -12.89
C ASN A 68 -1.92 0.69 -11.51
N LYS A 69 -0.84 1.40 -11.12
CA LYS A 69 -0.15 1.15 -9.85
C LYS A 69 -1.04 1.49 -8.67
N SER A 70 -1.04 0.62 -7.67
CA SER A 70 -1.84 0.77 -6.45
C SER A 70 -1.08 0.31 -5.21
N VAL A 71 -1.52 0.75 -4.04
CA VAL A 71 -1.01 0.29 -2.74
C VAL A 71 -2.19 -0.17 -1.89
N ILE A 72 -2.04 -1.31 -1.22
CA ILE A 72 -2.91 -1.74 -0.11
C ILE A 72 -2.06 -1.76 1.15
N LEU A 73 -2.34 -0.86 2.08
CA LEU A 73 -1.70 -0.79 3.39
C LEU A 73 -2.58 -1.52 4.41
N LEU A 74 -2.07 -2.62 4.95
CA LEU A 74 -2.63 -3.34 6.10
C LEU A 74 -2.03 -2.70 7.35
N TRP A 75 -2.77 -1.76 7.94
CA TRP A 75 -2.30 -1.01 9.09
C TRP A 75 -2.61 -1.77 10.38
N MET A 76 -1.57 -2.23 11.04
CA MET A 76 -1.63 -3.05 12.25
C MET A 76 -1.56 -2.13 13.48
N ALA A 77 -2.59 -1.26 13.65
CA ALA A 77 -2.63 -0.28 14.72
C ALA A 77 -2.51 -0.93 16.10
N GLY A 78 -1.61 -0.38 16.90
CA GLY A 78 -1.26 -0.90 18.21
C GLY A 78 0.19 -1.33 18.33
N GLY A 79 0.95 -1.40 17.25
CA GLY A 79 2.36 -1.80 17.26
C GLY A 79 2.56 -3.31 17.43
N PRO A 80 2.52 -4.08 16.34
CA PRO A 80 2.66 -5.54 16.38
C PRO A 80 4.02 -5.96 16.92
N SER A 81 4.01 -6.94 17.84
CA SER A 81 5.26 -7.52 18.36
C SER A 81 6.04 -8.23 17.26
N HIS A 82 7.23 -7.73 16.95
CA HIS A 82 8.13 -8.35 15.96
C HIS A 82 8.62 -9.71 16.43
N ILE A 83 8.87 -9.88 17.73
CA ILE A 83 9.39 -11.13 18.32
C ILE A 83 8.34 -12.24 18.30
N ASP A 84 7.07 -11.89 18.50
CA ASP A 84 5.98 -12.88 18.52
C ASP A 84 5.37 -13.13 17.14
N THR A 85 5.93 -12.51 16.07
CA THR A 85 5.45 -12.65 14.68
C THR A 85 6.55 -13.09 13.70
N TRP A 86 7.32 -12.15 13.18
CA TRP A 86 8.22 -12.39 12.04
C TRP A 86 9.70 -12.47 12.39
N ASP A 87 10.11 -11.96 13.56
CA ASP A 87 11.51 -11.96 14.03
C ASP A 87 11.69 -12.75 15.33
N VAL A 88 11.24 -14.00 15.29
CA VAL A 88 11.22 -14.91 16.43
C VAL A 88 12.60 -15.22 17.00
N LYS A 89 12.69 -15.38 18.33
CA LYS A 89 13.93 -15.59 19.08
C LYS A 89 13.93 -16.94 19.82
N PRO A 90 13.88 -18.09 19.12
CA PRO A 90 13.66 -19.40 19.75
C PRO A 90 14.73 -19.82 20.75
N ASP A 91 15.95 -19.32 20.58
CA ASP A 91 17.10 -19.69 21.43
C ASP A 91 17.24 -18.81 22.68
N MET A 92 16.32 -17.86 22.88
CA MET A 92 16.31 -16.99 24.05
C MET A 92 15.47 -17.58 25.18
N PRO A 93 15.72 -17.16 26.44
CA PRO A 93 14.88 -17.50 27.58
C PRO A 93 13.40 -17.14 27.35
N SER A 94 12.50 -17.80 28.07
CA SER A 94 11.03 -17.67 27.87
C SER A 94 10.52 -16.25 27.99
N GLU A 95 11.12 -15.46 28.87
CA GLU A 95 10.78 -14.05 29.07
C GLU A 95 11.11 -13.14 27.87
N ILE A 96 11.91 -13.62 26.92
CA ILE A 96 12.23 -12.93 25.65
C ILE A 96 11.54 -13.59 24.49
N ARG A 97 11.72 -14.92 24.30
CA ARG A 97 11.18 -15.62 23.13
C ARG A 97 9.66 -15.63 23.06
N GLY A 98 8.98 -15.39 24.18
CA GLY A 98 7.53 -15.47 24.29
C GLY A 98 6.99 -16.90 24.38
N PRO A 99 5.66 -17.07 24.46
CA PRO A 99 5.01 -18.36 24.64
C PRO A 99 4.85 -19.17 23.35
N PHE A 100 5.06 -18.56 22.17
CA PHE A 100 4.79 -19.20 20.90
C PHE A 100 5.97 -20.03 20.41
N LYS A 101 5.66 -21.13 19.74
CA LYS A 101 6.66 -21.91 19.00
C LYS A 101 6.95 -21.25 17.65
N THR A 102 7.98 -21.74 17.00
CA THR A 102 8.38 -21.25 15.68
C THR A 102 8.32 -22.35 14.65
N ILE A 103 7.99 -22.00 13.41
CA ILE A 103 7.94 -22.93 12.27
C ILE A 103 8.93 -22.52 11.19
N PRO A 104 9.48 -23.47 10.42
CA PRO A 104 10.28 -23.18 9.25
C PRO A 104 9.39 -22.56 8.17
N THR A 105 10.01 -21.78 7.29
CA THR A 105 9.34 -21.18 6.15
C THR A 105 9.86 -21.79 4.83
N LYS A 106 9.25 -21.39 3.72
CA LYS A 106 9.73 -21.77 2.38
C LYS A 106 11.14 -21.22 2.06
N LEU A 107 11.60 -20.21 2.77
CA LEU A 107 12.99 -19.73 2.69
C LEU A 107 13.86 -20.48 3.70
N ALA A 108 14.91 -21.13 3.20
CA ALA A 108 15.82 -21.90 4.03
C ALA A 108 16.44 -21.06 5.15
N GLY A 109 16.45 -21.58 6.38
CA GLY A 109 17.00 -20.91 7.56
C GLY A 109 16.10 -19.83 8.17
N VAL A 110 14.99 -19.48 7.54
CA VAL A 110 14.04 -18.48 8.06
C VAL A 110 12.93 -19.16 8.83
N ARG A 111 12.71 -18.70 10.06
CA ARG A 111 11.61 -19.15 10.93
C ARG A 111 10.72 -17.96 11.32
N ILE A 112 9.43 -18.23 11.50
CA ILE A 112 8.43 -17.26 11.99
C ILE A 112 7.51 -17.92 13.02
N CYS A 113 6.60 -17.16 13.61
CA CYS A 113 5.63 -17.66 14.58
C CYS A 113 4.76 -18.80 14.02
N GLU A 114 4.48 -19.81 14.87
CA GLU A 114 3.66 -20.98 14.51
C GLU A 114 2.23 -20.66 14.08
N TYR A 115 1.70 -19.51 14.46
CA TYR A 115 0.36 -19.05 14.09
C TYR A 115 0.30 -18.37 12.71
N LEU A 116 1.41 -18.37 11.95
CA LEU A 116 1.50 -17.83 10.59
C LEU A 116 1.88 -18.92 9.55
N PRO A 117 1.22 -20.10 9.53
CA PRO A 117 1.63 -21.22 8.68
C PRO A 117 1.45 -20.96 7.18
N LYS A 118 0.43 -20.17 6.78
CA LYS A 118 0.19 -19.83 5.37
C LYS A 118 1.25 -18.86 4.87
N SER A 119 1.59 -17.84 5.66
CA SER A 119 2.70 -16.94 5.38
C SER A 119 4.03 -17.69 5.31
N ALA A 120 4.28 -18.65 6.20
CA ALA A 120 5.47 -19.49 6.15
C ALA A 120 5.58 -20.26 4.84
N ALA A 121 4.49 -20.83 4.36
CA ALA A 121 4.43 -21.59 3.10
C ALA A 121 4.58 -20.73 1.84
N MET A 122 4.32 -19.41 1.92
CA MET A 122 4.34 -18.47 0.81
C MET A 122 5.44 -17.43 0.92
N LEU A 123 6.43 -17.58 1.82
CA LEU A 123 7.41 -16.52 2.09
C LEU A 123 8.31 -16.20 0.88
N ASP A 124 8.38 -17.06 -0.11
CA ASP A 124 9.01 -16.78 -1.40
C ASP A 124 8.29 -15.69 -2.22
N LYS A 125 7.04 -15.36 -1.88
CA LYS A 125 6.22 -14.33 -2.55
C LYS A 125 6.23 -12.96 -1.86
N PHE A 126 6.79 -12.87 -0.66
CA PHE A 126 6.93 -11.60 0.05
C PHE A 126 8.32 -11.37 0.62
N THR A 127 8.56 -10.15 1.05
CA THR A 127 9.76 -9.76 1.77
C THR A 127 9.39 -9.43 3.19
N LEU A 128 10.13 -9.98 4.15
CA LEU A 128 10.12 -9.52 5.53
C LEU A 128 11.25 -8.51 5.72
N ILE A 129 10.96 -7.39 6.39
CA ILE A 129 11.97 -6.45 6.87
C ILE A 129 11.96 -6.56 8.39
N ARG A 130 13.08 -6.97 9.00
CA ARG A 130 13.23 -7.18 10.45
C ARG A 130 13.91 -6.01 11.16
N SER A 131 14.32 -5.01 10.42
CA SER A 131 15.17 -3.92 10.89
C SER A 131 14.55 -2.55 10.65
N VAL A 132 13.24 -2.41 10.83
CA VAL A 132 12.59 -1.11 10.72
C VAL A 132 12.87 -0.30 11.97
N ASP A 133 13.55 0.84 11.81
CA ASP A 133 13.77 1.84 12.85
C ASP A 133 12.58 2.81 12.85
N CYS A 134 11.65 2.62 13.78
CA CYS A 134 10.46 3.47 13.89
C CYS A 134 10.76 4.79 14.62
N ARG A 135 11.94 4.91 15.23
CA ARG A 135 12.43 6.09 15.95
C ARG A 135 11.40 6.60 16.98
N GLU A 136 10.97 7.86 16.82
CA GLU A 136 10.06 8.51 17.76
C GLU A 136 8.58 8.21 17.53
N SER A 137 8.25 7.12 16.85
CA SER A 137 6.85 6.74 16.57
C SER A 137 6.05 6.51 17.85
N ASN A 138 4.77 6.82 17.81
CA ASN A 138 3.82 6.67 18.92
C ASN A 138 2.44 6.24 18.37
N HIS A 139 1.56 5.76 19.27
CA HIS A 139 0.20 5.38 18.90
C HIS A 139 -0.62 6.57 18.39
N GLN A 140 -0.54 7.70 19.06
CA GLN A 140 -1.42 8.82 18.77
C GLN A 140 -0.64 10.04 18.30
N PRO A 141 -0.81 10.38 17.02
CA PRO A 141 -1.70 9.79 16.01
C PRO A 141 -1.03 8.81 15.04
N ASN A 142 -0.14 7.95 15.41
CA ASN A 142 0.55 6.96 14.53
C ASN A 142 1.28 7.60 13.32
N THR A 143 1.69 8.84 13.44
CA THR A 143 1.95 9.69 12.28
C THR A 143 3.34 9.51 11.72
N VAL A 144 4.34 9.18 12.52
CA VAL A 144 5.72 9.06 12.02
C VAL A 144 5.81 8.02 10.91
N MET A 145 5.27 6.83 11.12
CA MET A 145 5.32 5.75 10.13
C MET A 145 4.43 6.01 8.91
N GLN A 146 3.28 6.64 9.09
CA GLN A 146 2.34 6.90 8.00
C GLN A 146 2.65 8.18 7.21
N THR A 147 3.47 9.10 7.76
CA THR A 147 3.88 10.34 7.09
C THR A 147 5.33 10.31 6.65
N ALA A 148 6.13 9.38 7.17
CA ALA A 148 7.59 9.34 7.06
C ALA A 148 8.27 10.63 7.54
N ASN A 149 7.70 11.30 8.52
CA ASN A 149 8.23 12.55 9.05
C ASN A 149 8.35 12.49 10.58
N LEU A 150 9.57 12.66 11.10
CA LEU A 150 9.85 12.63 12.53
C LEU A 150 9.18 13.79 13.29
N GLU A 151 9.02 14.95 12.64
CA GLU A 151 8.29 16.09 13.23
C GLU A 151 6.78 15.81 13.37
N ALA A 152 6.29 14.71 12.83
CA ALA A 152 4.91 14.28 13.01
C ALA A 152 4.66 13.62 14.38
N GLU A 153 5.71 13.34 15.17
CA GLU A 153 5.56 12.80 16.53
C GLU A 153 4.88 13.83 17.44
N PRO A 154 3.69 13.55 17.98
CA PRO A 154 2.88 14.54 18.69
C PRO A 154 3.45 14.95 20.05
N ARG A 155 4.33 14.14 20.67
CA ARG A 155 5.02 14.51 21.90
C ARG A 155 6.12 15.54 21.66
N ILE A 156 6.73 15.52 20.46
CA ILE A 156 7.74 16.48 20.04
C ILE A 156 7.07 17.71 19.44
N ASN A 157 6.07 17.50 18.59
CA ASN A 157 5.36 18.56 17.88
C ASN A 157 3.85 18.39 17.99
N PRO A 158 3.16 19.21 18.80
CA PRO A 158 1.69 19.16 18.92
C PRO A 158 0.94 19.34 17.59
N LYS A 159 1.60 19.93 16.58
CA LYS A 159 1.08 20.07 15.22
C LYS A 159 1.47 18.91 14.30
N GLY A 160 2.07 17.85 14.82
CA GLY A 160 2.51 16.68 14.06
C GLY A 160 1.41 16.05 13.21
N HIS A 161 0.16 16.07 13.68
CA HIS A 161 -1.01 15.59 12.92
C HIS A 161 -1.28 16.36 11.62
N GLN A 162 -0.61 17.49 11.38
CA GLN A 162 -0.75 18.28 10.14
C GLN A 162 0.20 17.79 9.03
N TYR A 163 1.16 16.93 9.32
CA TYR A 163 1.99 16.32 8.27
C TYR A 163 1.14 15.34 7.43
N PRO A 164 1.24 15.43 6.09
CA PRO A 164 0.38 14.63 5.22
C PRO A 164 0.78 13.15 5.23
N ALA A 165 -0.21 12.28 5.22
CA ALA A 165 0.01 10.85 5.02
C ALA A 165 0.69 10.56 3.67
N ILE A 166 1.53 9.52 3.62
CA ILE A 166 2.09 8.97 2.38
C ILE A 166 0.98 8.77 1.34
N ALA A 167 -0.15 8.19 1.76
CA ALA A 167 -1.31 7.97 0.92
C ALA A 167 -1.91 9.27 0.35
N SER A 168 -1.96 10.33 1.17
CA SER A 168 -2.45 11.65 0.75
C SER A 168 -1.52 12.32 -0.25
N ILE A 169 -0.20 12.15 -0.09
CA ILE A 169 0.79 12.61 -1.07
C ILE A 169 0.62 11.85 -2.40
N VAL A 170 0.44 10.54 -2.35
CA VAL A 170 0.12 9.74 -3.54
C VAL A 170 -1.17 10.22 -4.20
N ALA A 171 -2.23 10.47 -3.41
CA ALA A 171 -3.50 10.98 -3.91
C ALA A 171 -3.34 12.32 -4.63
N LYS A 172 -2.52 13.23 -4.09
CA LYS A 172 -2.24 14.55 -4.71
C LYS A 172 -1.49 14.43 -6.03
N HIS A 173 -0.42 13.64 -6.06
CA HIS A 173 0.49 13.58 -7.21
C HIS A 173 0.00 12.64 -8.30
N ARG A 174 -0.75 11.62 -7.93
CA ARG A 174 -1.20 10.58 -8.86
C ARG A 174 -2.69 10.68 -9.19
N GLY A 175 -3.54 10.99 -8.21
CA GLY A 175 -4.98 10.84 -8.33
C GLY A 175 -5.39 9.36 -8.35
N ALA A 176 -6.64 9.08 -8.68
CA ALA A 176 -7.12 7.73 -8.94
C ALA A 176 -6.64 7.23 -10.32
N ASN A 177 -6.48 5.92 -10.47
CA ASN A 177 -6.12 5.29 -11.73
C ASN A 177 -7.28 5.34 -12.75
N GLN A 178 -8.51 5.50 -12.26
CA GLN A 178 -9.71 5.63 -13.08
C GLN A 178 -10.57 6.80 -12.59
N PRO A 179 -11.16 7.59 -13.50
CA PRO A 179 -12.05 8.68 -13.12
C PRO A 179 -13.30 8.17 -12.41
N GLY A 180 -13.87 9.01 -11.54
CA GLY A 180 -15.06 8.69 -10.75
C GLY A 180 -14.80 7.79 -9.53
N LEU A 181 -13.53 7.65 -9.13
CA LEU A 181 -13.12 6.94 -7.92
C LEU A 181 -12.29 7.86 -7.01
N PRO A 182 -12.38 7.68 -5.68
CA PRO A 182 -11.48 8.36 -4.76
C PRO A 182 -10.04 7.83 -4.94
N PRO A 183 -9.02 8.70 -4.95
CA PRO A 183 -7.64 8.25 -5.07
C PRO A 183 -7.12 7.53 -3.82
N TYR A 184 -7.66 7.88 -2.65
CA TYR A 184 -7.30 7.31 -1.37
C TYR A 184 -8.56 6.90 -0.60
N VAL A 185 -8.62 5.65 -0.17
CA VAL A 185 -9.72 5.07 0.62
C VAL A 185 -9.15 4.49 1.91
N ALA A 186 -9.81 4.75 3.04
CA ALA A 186 -9.54 4.07 4.29
C ALA A 186 -10.79 3.30 4.73
N VAL A 187 -10.60 2.07 5.18
CA VAL A 187 -11.67 1.16 5.60
C VAL A 187 -11.41 0.59 6.98
N ASN A 188 -12.47 0.24 7.69
CA ASN A 188 -12.46 -0.27 9.06
C ASN A 188 -11.81 0.69 10.07
N VAL A 189 -11.90 1.99 9.82
CA VAL A 189 -11.30 3.02 10.70
C VAL A 189 -12.06 3.07 12.02
N LYS A 190 -11.51 2.46 13.06
CA LYS A 190 -12.12 2.42 14.40
C LYS A 190 -11.94 3.70 15.18
N ASP A 191 -10.81 4.37 14.96
CA ASP A 191 -10.54 5.70 15.49
C ASP A 191 -9.75 6.53 14.48
N LYS A 192 -10.03 7.85 14.45
CA LYS A 192 -9.34 8.77 13.55
C LYS A 192 -7.85 8.89 13.82
N THR A 193 -7.41 8.58 15.03
CA THR A 193 -6.00 8.61 15.42
C THR A 193 -5.20 7.40 14.97
N HIS A 194 -5.88 6.34 14.49
CA HIS A 194 -5.19 5.17 13.93
C HIS A 194 -4.55 5.45 12.57
N ILE A 195 -5.03 6.46 11.85
CA ILE A 195 -4.51 6.80 10.52
C ILE A 195 -4.06 8.25 10.41
N ALA A 196 -3.13 8.52 9.52
CA ALA A 196 -2.76 9.88 9.14
C ALA A 196 -3.65 10.40 8.00
N TRP A 197 -3.80 11.72 7.94
CA TRP A 197 -4.73 12.43 7.06
C TRP A 197 -3.99 13.32 6.05
N GLY A 198 -4.73 14.10 5.29
CA GLY A 198 -4.19 15.04 4.30
C GLY A 198 -3.34 16.16 4.89
N GLY A 199 -3.62 16.56 6.13
CA GLY A 199 -2.82 17.54 6.84
C GLY A 199 -2.64 18.84 6.05
N TYR A 200 -1.40 19.27 5.84
CA TYR A 200 -1.05 20.48 5.06
C TYR A 200 -1.52 20.46 3.61
N LEU A 201 -1.81 19.30 3.04
CA LEU A 201 -2.39 19.22 1.70
C LEU A 201 -3.85 19.65 1.64
N GLY A 202 -4.51 19.72 2.80
CA GLY A 202 -5.93 20.04 2.94
C GLY A 202 -6.84 18.82 2.79
N LYS A 203 -8.12 19.04 3.15
CA LYS A 203 -9.16 18.01 3.22
C LYS A 203 -9.45 17.30 1.89
N ALA A 204 -9.12 17.93 0.78
CA ALA A 204 -9.27 17.31 -0.55
C ALA A 204 -8.45 16.01 -0.72
N TYR A 205 -7.42 15.83 0.11
CA TYR A 205 -6.54 14.67 0.10
C TYR A 205 -6.68 13.79 1.35
N ASP A 206 -7.70 14.06 2.17
CA ASP A 206 -8.09 13.12 3.23
C ASP A 206 -8.56 11.80 2.62
N PRO A 207 -8.44 10.67 3.36
CA PRO A 207 -9.03 9.43 2.91
C PRO A 207 -10.54 9.52 2.77
N PHE A 208 -11.08 8.95 1.70
CA PHE A 208 -12.49 8.61 1.63
C PHE A 208 -12.75 7.43 2.57
N ILE A 209 -13.60 7.64 3.61
CA ILE A 209 -13.90 6.57 4.56
C ILE A 209 -14.88 5.59 3.93
N GLY A 210 -14.39 4.38 3.67
CA GLY A 210 -15.11 3.32 2.98
C GLY A 210 -16.08 2.53 3.86
N ASP A 211 -16.26 2.92 5.12
CA ASP A 211 -17.17 2.25 6.04
C ASP A 211 -18.61 2.72 5.81
N ASN A 212 -19.57 1.77 5.72
CA ASN A 212 -20.99 2.06 5.52
C ASN A 212 -21.35 2.88 4.25
N VAL A 213 -20.58 2.74 3.19
CA VAL A 213 -20.76 3.49 1.93
C VAL A 213 -22.13 3.30 1.26
N SER A 214 -22.84 2.21 1.54
CA SER A 214 -24.21 2.01 1.02
C SER A 214 -25.15 3.17 1.38
N LYS A 215 -24.93 3.83 2.52
CA LYS A 215 -25.68 5.04 2.92
C LYS A 215 -25.22 6.29 2.18
N LEU A 216 -23.94 6.37 1.80
CA LEU A 216 -23.39 7.52 1.07
C LEU A 216 -23.85 7.56 -0.39
N PHE A 217 -24.12 6.41 -0.99
CA PHE A 217 -24.65 6.30 -2.35
C PHE A 217 -26.19 6.44 -2.42
N GLN A 218 -26.86 6.45 -1.27
CA GLN A 218 -28.31 6.74 -1.20
C GLN A 218 -28.52 8.23 -1.19
N LEU A 219 -29.16 8.74 -2.23
CA LEU A 219 -29.57 10.15 -2.26
C LEU A 219 -30.55 10.43 -1.12
N PRO A 220 -30.42 11.56 -0.39
CA PRO A 220 -31.41 11.98 0.59
C PRO A 220 -32.84 12.00 0.00
N ARG A 221 -33.83 11.71 0.82
CA ARG A 221 -35.23 11.76 0.38
C ARG A 221 -35.56 13.10 -0.29
N GLY A 222 -36.09 13.05 -1.50
CA GLY A 222 -36.47 14.23 -2.28
C GLY A 222 -35.34 14.86 -3.10
N LEU A 223 -34.12 14.32 -3.04
CA LEU A 223 -33.04 14.71 -3.94
C LEU A 223 -32.93 13.69 -5.09
N THR A 224 -33.14 14.13 -6.32
CA THR A 224 -32.94 13.30 -7.53
C THR A 224 -31.59 13.59 -8.16
N MET A 225 -31.06 12.65 -8.95
CA MET A 225 -29.83 12.87 -9.72
C MET A 225 -29.93 14.10 -10.63
N GLU A 226 -31.07 14.32 -11.24
CA GLU A 226 -31.33 15.50 -12.07
C GLU A 226 -31.21 16.81 -11.28
N ARG A 227 -31.77 16.86 -10.07
CA ARG A 227 -31.64 18.03 -9.16
C ARG A 227 -30.19 18.24 -8.70
N LEU A 228 -29.47 17.15 -8.48
CA LEU A 228 -28.06 17.19 -8.13
C LEU A 228 -27.23 17.75 -9.29
N GLN A 229 -27.49 17.29 -10.51
CA GLN A 229 -26.88 17.75 -11.76
C GLN A 229 -27.17 19.24 -12.01
N THR A 230 -28.43 19.68 -11.84
CA THR A 230 -28.84 21.07 -11.98
C THR A 230 -28.13 21.97 -10.98
N ARG A 231 -28.04 21.55 -9.71
CA ARG A 231 -27.30 22.31 -8.66
C ARG A 231 -25.82 22.43 -9.00
N LYS A 232 -25.20 21.35 -9.50
CA LYS A 232 -23.81 21.34 -9.97
C LYS A 232 -23.60 22.37 -11.09
N THR A 233 -24.47 22.34 -12.11
CA THR A 233 -24.37 23.28 -13.23
C THR A 233 -24.55 24.73 -12.77
N LEU A 234 -25.49 25.00 -11.84
CA LEU A 234 -25.68 26.29 -11.26
C LEU A 234 -24.44 26.75 -10.44
N SER A 235 -23.88 25.89 -9.60
CA SER A 235 -22.66 26.18 -8.87
C SER A 235 -21.53 26.55 -9.82
N GLN A 236 -21.28 25.72 -10.85
CA GLN A 236 -20.25 25.99 -11.87
C GLN A 236 -20.46 27.31 -12.62
N GLN A 237 -21.72 27.72 -12.86
CA GLN A 237 -22.02 29.02 -13.47
C GLN A 237 -21.73 30.17 -12.52
N MET A 238 -22.05 30.02 -11.23
CA MET A 238 -21.76 31.01 -10.22
C MET A 238 -20.25 31.11 -9.93
N ASP A 239 -19.55 29.99 -9.96
CA ASP A 239 -18.10 29.92 -9.70
C ASP A 239 -17.31 30.51 -10.86
N LYS A 240 -17.79 30.40 -12.11
CA LYS A 240 -17.23 31.14 -13.26
C LYS A 240 -17.30 32.67 -13.06
N LEU A 241 -18.37 33.19 -12.44
CA LEU A 241 -18.51 34.60 -12.11
C LEU A 241 -17.61 35.03 -10.95
N ARG A 242 -17.15 34.07 -10.13
CA ARG A 242 -16.28 34.31 -8.97
C ARG A 242 -14.81 34.05 -9.26
N SER A 243 -14.48 33.24 -10.30
CA SER A 243 -13.08 32.88 -10.64
C SER A 243 -12.21 34.07 -11.00
N ASP A 244 -12.83 35.15 -11.51
CA ASP A 244 -12.17 36.42 -11.76
C ASP A 244 -11.69 37.13 -10.49
N LEU A 245 -12.11 36.67 -9.30
CA LEU A 245 -11.77 37.19 -7.98
C LEU A 245 -10.86 36.26 -7.17
N ASP A 246 -10.57 35.06 -7.65
CA ASP A 246 -9.76 34.07 -6.92
C ASP A 246 -8.25 34.29 -7.14
N LEU A 247 -7.70 35.23 -6.37
CA LEU A 247 -6.25 35.53 -6.39
C LEU A 247 -5.35 34.43 -5.86
N ASN A 248 -5.91 33.38 -5.20
CA ASN A 248 -5.14 32.36 -4.48
C ASN A 248 -5.36 30.90 -4.96
N GLY A 249 -6.20 30.66 -5.98
CA GLY A 249 -6.49 29.31 -6.50
C GLY A 249 -7.25 28.39 -5.52
N SER A 250 -7.72 28.92 -4.39
CA SER A 250 -8.42 28.15 -3.36
C SER A 250 -9.82 27.72 -3.81
N MET A 251 -10.47 28.52 -4.64
CA MET A 251 -11.79 28.21 -5.21
C MET A 251 -11.71 27.13 -6.28
N GLU A 252 -10.69 27.18 -7.14
CA GLU A 252 -10.45 26.14 -8.13
C GLU A 252 -10.19 24.76 -7.49
N ALA A 253 -9.51 24.75 -6.34
CA ALA A 253 -9.30 23.53 -5.56
C ALA A 253 -10.61 23.01 -4.94
N MET A 254 -11.48 23.91 -4.42
CA MET A 254 -12.80 23.55 -3.90
C MET A 254 -13.72 23.02 -5.01
N ASP A 255 -13.70 23.61 -6.20
CA ASP A 255 -14.47 23.17 -7.35
C ASP A 255 -14.06 21.79 -7.83
N ARG A 256 -12.77 21.52 -7.91
CA ARG A 256 -12.23 20.18 -8.24
C ARG A 256 -12.66 19.15 -7.20
N PHE A 257 -12.61 19.50 -5.94
CA PHE A 257 -13.03 18.60 -4.85
C PHE A 257 -14.54 18.32 -4.90
N GLY A 258 -15.36 19.36 -5.07
CA GLY A 258 -16.80 19.21 -5.27
C GLY A 258 -17.16 18.36 -6.47
N GLN A 259 -16.41 18.51 -7.57
CA GLN A 259 -16.56 17.69 -8.77
C GLN A 259 -16.20 16.23 -8.50
N GLN A 260 -15.08 15.96 -7.85
CA GLN A 260 -14.67 14.59 -7.49
C GLN A 260 -15.69 13.93 -6.56
N ALA A 261 -16.16 14.64 -5.54
CA ALA A 261 -17.18 14.13 -4.62
C ALA A 261 -18.47 13.79 -5.36
N PHE A 262 -18.90 14.66 -6.27
CA PHE A 262 -20.07 14.41 -7.12
C PHE A 262 -19.87 13.17 -8.00
N ASP A 263 -18.74 13.06 -8.67
CA ASP A 263 -18.44 11.95 -9.58
C ASP A 263 -18.35 10.61 -8.85
N ILE A 264 -17.91 10.60 -7.59
CA ILE A 264 -17.91 9.43 -6.71
C ILE A 264 -19.34 9.04 -6.32
N ILE A 265 -20.14 10.01 -5.87
CA ILE A 265 -21.53 9.74 -5.40
C ILE A 265 -22.46 9.36 -6.55
N ALA A 266 -22.32 10.04 -7.69
CA ALA A 266 -23.15 9.85 -8.88
C ALA A 266 -22.66 8.71 -9.78
N GLY A 267 -21.43 8.24 -9.59
CA GLY A 267 -20.77 7.29 -10.48
C GLY A 267 -21.11 5.83 -10.17
N GLU A 268 -21.69 5.13 -11.13
CA GLU A 268 -21.93 3.67 -11.04
C GLU A 268 -20.63 2.89 -10.76
N ARG A 269 -19.47 3.39 -11.19
CA ARG A 269 -18.18 2.73 -11.00
C ARG A 269 -17.81 2.65 -9.52
N ALA A 270 -17.96 3.75 -8.76
CA ALA A 270 -17.72 3.76 -7.33
C ALA A 270 -18.71 2.81 -6.63
N GLN A 271 -20.00 2.91 -6.92
CA GLN A 271 -21.00 2.03 -6.34
C GLN A 271 -20.67 0.54 -6.57
N LYS A 272 -20.32 0.17 -7.81
CA LYS A 272 -19.92 -1.22 -8.16
C LYS A 272 -18.64 -1.65 -7.46
N ALA A 273 -17.65 -0.77 -7.31
CA ALA A 273 -16.39 -1.08 -6.64
C ALA A 273 -16.58 -1.39 -5.15
N PHE A 274 -17.45 -0.62 -4.48
CA PHE A 274 -17.76 -0.82 -3.05
C PHE A 274 -18.77 -1.96 -2.78
N ASP A 275 -19.47 -2.45 -3.80
CA ASP A 275 -20.46 -3.51 -3.63
C ASP A 275 -19.83 -4.90 -3.62
N VAL A 276 -19.43 -5.36 -2.43
CA VAL A 276 -18.86 -6.70 -2.21
C VAL A 276 -19.88 -7.82 -2.49
N SER A 277 -21.20 -7.52 -2.43
CA SER A 277 -22.24 -8.52 -2.65
C SER A 277 -22.29 -9.05 -4.09
N SER A 278 -21.70 -8.32 -5.03
CA SER A 278 -21.58 -8.73 -6.43
C SER A 278 -20.47 -9.77 -6.70
N GLU A 279 -19.66 -10.11 -5.69
CA GLU A 279 -18.61 -11.12 -5.82
C GLU A 279 -19.19 -12.54 -5.83
N PRO A 280 -18.62 -13.47 -6.61
CA PRO A 280 -18.99 -14.88 -6.56
C PRO A 280 -18.83 -15.45 -5.14
N ALA A 281 -19.79 -16.26 -4.69
CA ALA A 281 -19.79 -16.86 -3.34
C ALA A 281 -18.45 -17.54 -3.00
N ARG A 282 -17.88 -18.29 -3.95
CA ARG A 282 -16.57 -18.95 -3.78
C ARG A 282 -15.43 -17.99 -3.42
N VAL A 283 -15.49 -16.73 -3.91
CA VAL A 283 -14.48 -15.71 -3.62
C VAL A 283 -14.70 -15.18 -2.20
N VAL A 284 -15.96 -14.87 -1.86
CA VAL A 284 -16.35 -14.43 -0.51
C VAL A 284 -15.96 -15.48 0.53
N ASP A 285 -16.27 -16.76 0.27
CA ASP A 285 -15.94 -17.88 1.15
C ASP A 285 -14.43 -18.06 1.32
N ARG A 286 -13.66 -17.86 0.23
CA ARG A 286 -12.19 -17.92 0.28
C ARG A 286 -11.59 -16.86 1.19
N PHE A 287 -12.08 -15.63 1.18
CA PHE A 287 -11.65 -14.58 2.10
C PHE A 287 -12.12 -14.86 3.53
N GLY A 288 -13.29 -15.47 3.70
CA GLY A 288 -13.86 -15.84 4.99
C GLY A 288 -14.73 -14.75 5.61
N ASN A 289 -15.31 -15.08 6.79
CA ASN A 289 -16.35 -14.27 7.42
C ASN A 289 -15.87 -13.21 8.41
N HIS A 290 -14.55 -13.14 8.69
CA HIS A 290 -14.01 -12.12 9.59
C HIS A 290 -14.10 -10.72 8.95
N ASP A 291 -14.38 -9.69 9.74
CA ASP A 291 -14.50 -8.31 9.22
C ASP A 291 -13.25 -7.86 8.45
N TRP A 292 -12.06 -8.13 8.98
CA TRP A 292 -10.81 -7.80 8.28
C TRP A 292 -10.69 -8.50 6.92
N SER A 293 -11.15 -9.74 6.81
CA SER A 293 -11.16 -10.48 5.54
C SER A 293 -12.11 -9.86 4.53
N ARG A 294 -13.28 -9.40 4.97
CA ARG A 294 -14.22 -8.66 4.12
C ARG A 294 -13.63 -7.33 3.66
N GLN A 295 -12.91 -6.63 4.54
CA GLN A 295 -12.22 -5.39 4.17
C GLN A 295 -11.05 -5.65 3.20
N ALA A 296 -10.34 -6.76 3.34
CA ALA A 296 -9.32 -7.16 2.37
C ALA A 296 -9.91 -7.46 0.98
N LEU A 297 -11.06 -8.14 0.93
CA LEU A 297 -11.82 -8.34 -0.31
C LEU A 297 -12.27 -6.99 -0.91
N LEU A 298 -12.78 -6.08 -0.10
CA LEU A 298 -13.15 -4.74 -0.55
C LEU A 298 -11.93 -3.98 -1.10
N ALA A 299 -10.79 -4.01 -0.40
CA ALA A 299 -9.57 -3.34 -0.85
C ALA A 299 -9.10 -3.88 -2.22
N ARG A 300 -9.14 -5.20 -2.43
CA ARG A 300 -8.84 -5.82 -3.72
C ARG A 300 -9.78 -5.28 -4.81
N ARG A 301 -11.09 -5.21 -4.57
CA ARG A 301 -12.07 -4.66 -5.51
C ARG A 301 -11.80 -3.19 -5.85
N LEU A 302 -11.45 -2.40 -4.84
CA LEU A 302 -11.15 -0.99 -5.00
C LEU A 302 -9.93 -0.75 -5.90
N VAL A 303 -8.83 -1.50 -5.69
CA VAL A 303 -7.65 -1.38 -6.55
C VAL A 303 -7.92 -1.93 -7.96
N GLU A 304 -8.67 -3.00 -8.10
CA GLU A 304 -9.13 -3.54 -9.40
C GLU A 304 -9.97 -2.52 -10.16
N ALA A 305 -10.81 -1.76 -9.48
CA ALA A 305 -11.62 -0.69 -10.07
C ALA A 305 -10.80 0.56 -10.43
N GLY A 306 -9.64 0.78 -9.78
CA GLY A 306 -8.73 1.89 -10.08
C GLY A 306 -8.47 2.86 -8.94
N VAL A 307 -8.76 2.51 -7.68
CA VAL A 307 -8.30 3.26 -6.51
C VAL A 307 -6.78 3.12 -6.39
N SER A 308 -6.07 4.22 -6.16
CA SER A 308 -4.61 4.22 -6.11
C SER A 308 -4.05 3.79 -4.76
N PHE A 309 -4.74 4.09 -3.67
CA PHE A 309 -4.28 3.75 -2.33
C PHE A 309 -5.45 3.33 -1.44
N VAL A 310 -5.31 2.18 -0.78
CA VAL A 310 -6.29 1.70 0.20
C VAL A 310 -5.58 1.40 1.50
N THR A 311 -6.03 1.99 2.61
CA THR A 311 -5.59 1.64 3.97
C THR A 311 -6.68 0.84 4.65
N ILE A 312 -6.34 -0.32 5.20
CA ILE A 312 -7.22 -1.11 6.08
C ILE A 312 -6.69 -0.97 7.49
N ASP A 313 -7.46 -0.35 8.38
CA ASP A 313 -7.18 -0.38 9.82
C ASP A 313 -7.51 -1.76 10.38
N LEU A 314 -6.50 -2.55 10.70
CA LEU A 314 -6.67 -3.88 11.28
C LEU A 314 -6.92 -3.79 12.78
N SER A 315 -7.93 -3.02 13.18
CA SER A 315 -8.38 -2.86 14.57
C SER A 315 -9.79 -3.36 14.77
N GLN A 316 -10.08 -3.83 15.99
CA GLN A 316 -11.41 -4.27 16.44
C GLN A 316 -12.06 -3.25 17.40
N HIS A 317 -11.24 -2.40 18.02
CA HIS A 317 -11.67 -1.39 19.00
C HIS A 317 -10.98 -0.05 18.74
N SER A 318 -11.47 1.01 19.37
CA SER A 318 -11.03 2.40 19.21
C SER A 318 -9.91 2.84 20.17
N ALA A 319 -9.38 1.93 21.00
CA ALA A 319 -8.20 2.21 21.82
C ALA A 319 -6.93 2.35 20.94
N SER A 320 -5.75 2.31 21.50
CA SER A 320 -4.48 2.49 20.76
C SER A 320 -4.31 1.57 19.53
N GLY A 321 -5.16 0.57 19.39
CA GLY A 321 -5.16 -0.41 18.31
C GLY A 321 -5.14 -1.84 18.86
N THR A 322 -5.64 -2.76 18.07
CA THR A 322 -5.82 -4.15 18.51
C THR A 322 -4.52 -4.94 18.62
N TRP A 323 -3.46 -4.46 17.93
CA TRP A 323 -2.13 -5.09 17.97
C TRP A 323 -1.30 -4.64 19.18
N ASP A 324 -1.89 -3.84 20.06
CA ASP A 324 -1.27 -3.42 21.30
C ASP A 324 -1.27 -4.58 22.32
N THR A 325 -0.09 -5.08 22.64
CA THR A 325 0.13 -6.22 23.51
C THR A 325 0.63 -5.84 24.90
N HIS A 326 0.18 -4.71 25.46
CA HIS A 326 0.60 -4.27 26.78
C HIS A 326 0.38 -5.30 27.89
N GLY A 327 -0.72 -6.06 27.81
CA GLY A 327 -0.96 -7.18 28.69
C GLY A 327 -2.41 -7.38 29.09
N ASP A 328 -2.60 -8.48 29.78
CA ASP A 328 -3.88 -8.98 30.26
C ASP A 328 -4.50 -8.16 31.40
N ASN A 329 -3.71 -7.28 32.02
CA ASN A 329 -4.13 -6.42 33.14
C ASN A 329 -4.63 -5.02 32.72
N ILE A 330 -4.58 -4.69 31.42
CA ILE A 330 -5.00 -3.38 30.88
C ILE A 330 -6.08 -3.57 29.80
N PRO A 331 -7.38 -3.50 30.15
CA PRO A 331 -8.43 -3.57 29.14
C PRO A 331 -8.35 -2.39 28.15
N PRO A 332 -8.68 -2.59 26.86
CA PRO A 332 -9.19 -3.82 26.22
C PRO A 332 -8.10 -4.76 25.70
N TYR A 333 -6.84 -4.57 26.05
CA TYR A 333 -5.71 -5.33 25.54
C TYR A 333 -5.66 -6.72 26.19
N GLY A 334 -5.31 -7.74 25.39
CA GLY A 334 -5.30 -9.12 25.82
C GLY A 334 -3.91 -9.72 25.99
N GLY A 335 -2.84 -8.92 25.88
CA GLY A 335 -1.47 -9.39 25.92
C GLY A 335 -1.08 -10.28 24.72
N ILE A 336 -0.07 -11.12 24.90
CA ILE A 336 0.42 -12.01 23.85
C ILE A 336 -0.53 -13.20 23.68
N TRP A 337 -0.89 -13.86 24.77
CA TRP A 337 -1.64 -15.10 24.70
C TRP A 337 -3.12 -14.91 24.35
N ASN A 338 -3.81 -13.99 25.04
CA ASN A 338 -5.24 -13.77 24.83
C ASN A 338 -5.52 -12.69 23.76
N GLY A 339 -4.60 -11.77 23.54
CA GLY A 339 -4.73 -10.70 22.55
C GLY A 339 -4.15 -11.09 21.19
N LEU A 340 -2.83 -11.28 21.14
CA LEU A 340 -2.15 -11.49 19.84
C LEU A 340 -2.46 -12.86 19.22
N ARG A 341 -2.47 -13.94 20.03
CA ARG A 341 -2.69 -15.29 19.52
C ARG A 341 -3.94 -15.45 18.64
N PRO A 342 -5.13 -14.97 19.02
CA PRO A 342 -6.32 -15.11 18.18
C PRO A 342 -6.26 -14.27 16.90
N LEU A 343 -5.48 -13.19 16.87
CA LEU A 343 -5.37 -12.30 15.70
C LEU A 343 -4.49 -12.90 14.60
N LEU A 344 -3.42 -13.59 14.97
CA LEU A 344 -2.41 -14.06 14.01
C LEU A 344 -2.97 -15.00 12.92
N PRO A 345 -3.82 -16.01 13.24
CA PRO A 345 -4.42 -16.86 12.20
C PRO A 345 -5.35 -16.10 11.25
N VAL A 346 -6.06 -15.08 11.78
CA VAL A 346 -6.93 -14.21 10.96
C VAL A 346 -6.07 -13.38 10.00
N PHE A 347 -5.01 -12.77 10.53
CA PHE A 347 -4.06 -11.99 9.71
C PHE A 347 -3.38 -12.88 8.67
N ASP A 348 -2.88 -14.04 9.07
CA ASP A 348 -2.22 -14.99 8.17
C ASP A 348 -3.12 -15.38 7.00
N HIS A 349 -4.40 -15.65 7.30
CA HIS A 349 -5.39 -15.98 6.30
C HIS A 349 -5.67 -14.81 5.35
N LEU A 350 -6.00 -13.64 5.89
CA LEU A 350 -6.37 -12.49 5.05
C LEU A 350 -5.20 -12.03 4.16
N PHE A 351 -3.98 -11.96 4.71
CA PHE A 351 -2.80 -11.49 3.99
C PHE A 351 -2.44 -12.42 2.83
N THR A 352 -2.36 -13.72 3.11
CA THR A 352 -2.03 -14.71 2.08
C THR A 352 -3.14 -14.88 1.04
N THR A 353 -4.40 -14.78 1.45
CA THR A 353 -5.55 -14.83 0.52
C THR A 353 -5.56 -13.60 -0.38
N LEU A 354 -5.33 -12.40 0.17
CA LEU A 354 -5.25 -11.17 -0.61
C LEU A 354 -4.12 -11.23 -1.65
N VAL A 355 -2.92 -11.64 -1.24
CA VAL A 355 -1.77 -11.77 -2.16
C VAL A 355 -2.06 -12.78 -3.27
N SER A 356 -2.63 -13.94 -2.92
CA SER A 356 -2.97 -14.98 -3.90
C SER A 356 -4.08 -14.54 -4.87
N ASP A 357 -5.11 -13.86 -4.39
CA ASP A 357 -6.21 -13.38 -5.24
C ASP A 357 -5.74 -12.27 -6.20
N LEU A 358 -4.87 -11.36 -5.73
CA LEU A 358 -4.23 -10.36 -6.58
C LEU A 358 -3.34 -11.01 -7.65
N GLU A 359 -2.57 -12.05 -7.29
CA GLU A 359 -1.73 -12.79 -8.23
C GLU A 359 -2.56 -13.50 -9.30
N GLU A 360 -3.58 -14.25 -8.91
CA GLU A 360 -4.46 -14.99 -9.81
C GLU A 360 -5.20 -14.07 -10.80
N ARG A 361 -5.47 -12.83 -10.40
CA ARG A 361 -6.09 -11.80 -11.25
C ARG A 361 -5.09 -11.02 -12.09
N GLY A 362 -3.79 -11.26 -11.93
CA GLY A 362 -2.74 -10.50 -12.61
C GLY A 362 -2.60 -9.06 -12.12
N LEU A 363 -3.09 -8.76 -10.90
CA LEU A 363 -3.04 -7.43 -10.29
C LEU A 363 -1.82 -7.24 -9.37
N LEU A 364 -1.16 -8.32 -8.94
CA LEU A 364 -0.10 -8.28 -7.94
C LEU A 364 1.13 -7.50 -8.41
N GLU A 365 1.48 -7.58 -9.70
CA GLU A 365 2.59 -6.82 -10.31
C GLU A 365 2.40 -5.29 -10.22
N ASP A 366 1.15 -4.85 -10.21
CA ASP A 366 0.81 -3.43 -10.15
C ASP A 366 0.31 -3.00 -8.77
N THR A 367 0.10 -3.92 -7.84
CA THR A 367 -0.39 -3.63 -6.49
C THR A 367 0.66 -4.00 -5.45
N LEU A 368 1.17 -3.00 -4.73
CA LEU A 368 2.05 -3.20 -3.59
C LEU A 368 1.21 -3.39 -2.32
N VAL A 369 1.31 -4.55 -1.69
CA VAL A 369 0.70 -4.85 -0.39
C VAL A 369 1.74 -4.63 0.69
N VAL A 370 1.43 -3.79 1.68
CA VAL A 370 2.31 -3.45 2.81
C VAL A 370 1.59 -3.79 4.10
N ALA A 371 2.19 -4.60 4.97
CA ALA A 371 1.68 -4.89 6.31
C ALA A 371 2.67 -4.36 7.35
N MET A 372 2.27 -3.34 8.09
CA MET A 372 3.09 -2.69 9.13
C MET A 372 2.22 -2.00 10.18
N GLY A 373 2.81 -1.72 11.34
CA GLY A 373 2.25 -0.85 12.37
C GLY A 373 3.14 0.36 12.63
N GLU A 374 3.02 0.92 13.82
CA GLU A 374 3.75 2.13 14.23
C GLU A 374 5.11 1.85 14.87
N PHE A 375 5.28 0.71 15.57
CA PHE A 375 6.52 0.28 16.21
C PHE A 375 6.46 -1.21 16.61
N GLY A 376 7.56 -1.74 17.11
CA GLY A 376 7.62 -3.07 17.69
C GLY A 376 7.40 -3.06 19.21
N ARG A 377 7.76 -4.15 19.88
CA ARG A 377 7.51 -4.35 21.29
C ARG A 377 8.78 -4.73 22.05
N THR A 378 8.85 -4.40 23.36
CA THR A 378 9.99 -4.70 24.21
C THR A 378 10.39 -6.18 24.13
N PRO A 379 11.71 -6.49 24.12
CA PRO A 379 12.17 -7.88 24.14
C PRO A 379 11.64 -8.67 25.33
N LYS A 380 11.66 -8.05 26.50
CA LYS A 380 11.27 -8.72 27.75
C LYS A 380 9.76 -8.58 27.98
N ILE A 381 9.12 -9.72 28.31
CA ILE A 381 7.73 -9.79 28.78
C ILE A 381 7.65 -9.34 30.25
N GLY A 382 6.49 -8.86 30.67
CA GLY A 382 6.22 -8.53 32.07
C GLY A 382 6.40 -7.05 32.39
N THR A 383 6.16 -6.19 31.43
CA THR A 383 6.17 -4.74 31.62
C THR A 383 4.86 -4.21 32.19
N GLN A 384 4.90 -3.10 32.91
CA GLN A 384 3.73 -2.43 33.52
C GLN A 384 2.85 -3.33 34.40
N GLY A 385 3.47 -4.32 35.08
CA GLY A 385 2.76 -5.23 35.97
C GLY A 385 2.02 -6.39 35.27
N SER A 386 2.10 -6.49 33.96
CA SER A 386 1.58 -7.64 33.22
C SER A 386 2.53 -8.82 33.28
N THR A 387 2.00 -10.03 33.24
CA THR A 387 2.79 -11.28 33.08
C THR A 387 2.82 -11.78 31.64
N ASP A 388 2.01 -11.18 30.76
CA ASP A 388 1.80 -11.61 29.36
C ASP A 388 1.83 -10.41 28.38
N GLY A 389 2.54 -9.34 28.72
CA GLY A 389 2.58 -8.13 27.91
C GLY A 389 3.99 -7.68 27.55
N ARG A 390 4.07 -6.91 26.47
CA ARG A 390 5.25 -6.19 26.03
C ARG A 390 4.89 -4.72 25.85
N ASP A 391 5.79 -3.84 26.28
CA ASP A 391 5.64 -2.38 26.15
C ASP A 391 6.09 -1.87 24.80
N HIS A 392 5.94 -0.57 24.55
CA HIS A 392 6.34 0.10 23.31
C HIS A 392 7.86 0.00 23.10
N TRP A 393 8.25 -0.27 21.86
CA TRP A 393 9.65 -0.34 21.49
C TRP A 393 9.88 0.25 20.08
N PRO A 394 10.00 1.60 19.96
CA PRO A 394 10.16 2.25 18.66
C PRO A 394 11.52 2.03 18.00
N VAL A 395 12.47 1.42 18.71
CA VAL A 395 13.82 1.14 18.19
C VAL A 395 13.81 0.16 17.04
N VAL A 396 12.84 -0.77 17.03
CA VAL A 396 12.78 -1.82 16.01
C VAL A 396 11.36 -2.34 15.81
N MET A 397 11.02 -2.61 14.56
CA MET A 397 9.79 -3.29 14.15
C MET A 397 10.09 -4.22 12.98
N SER A 398 9.23 -5.21 12.76
CA SER A 398 9.20 -5.99 11.52
C SER A 398 7.97 -5.67 10.70
N MET A 399 8.10 -5.76 9.38
CA MET A 399 7.01 -5.56 8.42
C MET A 399 7.09 -6.54 7.26
N ALA A 400 6.00 -6.66 6.49
CA ALA A 400 5.96 -7.49 5.30
C ALA A 400 5.50 -6.69 4.07
N LEU A 401 6.10 -7.01 2.90
CA LEU A 401 5.73 -6.43 1.60
C LEU A 401 5.54 -7.54 0.57
N ALA A 402 4.53 -7.37 -0.30
CA ALA A 402 4.28 -8.27 -1.43
C ALA A 402 3.88 -7.48 -2.68
N GLY A 403 4.19 -8.00 -3.86
CA GLY A 403 3.74 -7.44 -5.14
C GLY A 403 4.43 -6.15 -5.55
N GLY A 404 3.72 -5.30 -6.30
CA GLY A 404 4.25 -4.03 -6.80
C GLY A 404 5.28 -4.15 -7.92
N GLY A 405 5.53 -5.35 -8.44
CA GLY A 405 6.61 -5.61 -9.39
C GLY A 405 8.00 -5.52 -8.75
N LEU A 406 8.06 -5.58 -7.41
CA LEU A 406 9.30 -5.56 -6.63
C LEU A 406 9.91 -6.97 -6.51
N ARG A 407 11.18 -7.05 -6.11
CA ARG A 407 11.87 -8.32 -5.86
C ARG A 407 11.54 -8.84 -4.48
N HIS A 408 10.85 -9.98 -4.41
CA HIS A 408 10.46 -10.63 -3.17
C HIS A 408 11.20 -11.95 -2.93
N GLY A 409 10.79 -12.69 -1.89
CA GLY A 409 11.41 -13.96 -1.52
C GLY A 409 12.69 -13.78 -0.70
N GLN A 410 12.71 -12.79 0.19
CA GLN A 410 13.89 -12.45 1.00
C GLN A 410 13.53 -11.91 2.38
N VAL A 411 14.52 -11.88 3.25
CA VAL A 411 14.46 -11.18 4.54
C VAL A 411 15.52 -10.09 4.53
N ILE A 412 15.13 -8.85 4.80
CA ILE A 412 16.00 -7.68 4.84
C ILE A 412 16.26 -7.29 6.29
N GLY A 413 17.55 -7.12 6.61
CA GLY A 413 18.02 -6.72 7.92
C GLY A 413 17.89 -7.80 8.99
N SER A 414 18.50 -7.53 10.12
CA SER A 414 18.49 -8.40 11.29
C SER A 414 18.53 -7.57 12.57
N THR A 415 18.07 -8.18 13.66
CA THR A 415 18.12 -7.60 15.00
C THR A 415 19.13 -8.34 15.85
N GLU A 416 19.50 -7.75 16.98
CA GLU A 416 20.30 -8.38 17.99
C GLU A 416 19.64 -9.69 18.50
N ARG A 417 20.40 -10.48 19.22
CA ARG A 417 19.99 -11.81 19.68
C ARG A 417 18.67 -11.80 20.45
N ASP A 418 18.45 -10.77 21.24
CA ASP A 418 17.21 -10.58 22.02
C ASP A 418 16.09 -9.86 21.26
N GLY A 419 16.37 -9.31 20.08
CA GLY A 419 15.44 -8.51 19.30
C GLY A 419 15.30 -7.05 19.76
N GLY A 420 16.16 -6.59 20.69
CA GLY A 420 16.05 -5.26 21.30
C GLY A 420 16.64 -4.13 20.48
N ALA A 421 17.49 -4.42 19.53
CA ALA A 421 18.12 -3.43 18.65
C ALA A 421 18.33 -3.97 17.25
N ILE A 422 18.47 -3.07 16.29
CA ILE A 422 18.83 -3.41 14.92
C ILE A 422 20.33 -3.73 14.88
N ARG A 423 20.67 -4.88 14.31
CA ARG A 423 22.05 -5.31 14.12
C ARG A 423 22.58 -4.94 12.74
N GLU A 424 21.76 -5.16 11.71
CA GLU A 424 22.19 -4.95 10.32
C GLU A 424 21.07 -4.33 9.49
N ARG A 425 21.47 -3.50 8.53
CA ARG A 425 20.61 -2.94 7.50
C ARG A 425 19.36 -2.22 8.05
N PRO A 426 19.51 -1.14 8.82
CA PRO A 426 18.36 -0.34 9.27
C PRO A 426 17.55 0.17 8.07
N VAL A 427 16.23 0.15 8.22
CA VAL A 427 15.25 0.70 7.28
C VAL A 427 14.43 1.75 8.01
N THR A 428 14.39 2.96 7.48
CA THR A 428 13.70 4.09 8.10
C THR A 428 12.28 4.27 7.56
N PRO A 429 11.39 5.02 8.24
CA PRO A 429 10.11 5.42 7.69
C PRO A 429 10.25 6.13 6.33
N GLY A 430 11.32 6.91 6.15
CA GLY A 430 11.64 7.57 4.89
C GLY A 430 11.97 6.60 3.76
N ASP A 431 12.69 5.50 4.03
CA ASP A 431 12.98 4.47 3.02
C ASP A 431 11.71 3.74 2.60
N ILE A 432 10.80 3.48 3.54
CA ILE A 432 9.49 2.87 3.25
C ILE A 432 8.67 3.79 2.36
N ALA A 433 8.56 5.08 2.72
CA ALA A 433 7.85 6.07 1.92
C ALA A 433 8.48 6.21 0.53
N ALA A 434 9.80 6.32 0.44
CA ALA A 434 10.52 6.39 -0.82
C ALA A 434 10.27 5.16 -1.71
N THR A 435 10.18 3.97 -1.13
CA THR A 435 9.85 2.73 -1.85
C THR A 435 8.41 2.77 -2.39
N ILE A 436 7.45 3.23 -1.58
CA ILE A 436 6.07 3.42 -2.00
C ILE A 436 5.98 4.48 -3.11
N TYR A 437 6.66 5.62 -2.97
CA TYR A 437 6.68 6.67 -3.99
C TYR A 437 7.34 6.21 -5.28
N HIS A 438 8.42 5.45 -5.20
CA HIS A 438 9.06 4.83 -6.37
C HIS A 438 8.06 3.90 -7.10
N HIS A 439 7.40 3.00 -6.39
CA HIS A 439 6.36 2.13 -6.95
C HIS A 439 5.24 2.94 -7.61
N MET A 440 4.77 4.00 -6.96
CA MET A 440 3.67 4.84 -7.42
C MET A 440 4.08 5.86 -8.49
N GLY A 441 5.37 6.02 -8.79
CA GLY A 441 5.87 7.00 -9.74
C GLY A 441 5.72 8.46 -9.26
N VAL A 442 5.71 8.67 -7.94
CA VAL A 442 5.76 10.01 -7.34
C VAL A 442 7.22 10.47 -7.29
N PRO A 443 7.57 11.63 -7.88
CA PRO A 443 8.95 12.08 -7.90
C PRO A 443 9.43 12.47 -6.49
N MET A 444 10.61 11.98 -6.08
CA MET A 444 11.20 12.26 -4.76
C MET A 444 11.51 13.75 -4.54
N SER A 445 11.62 14.52 -5.60
CA SER A 445 11.79 15.98 -5.55
C SER A 445 10.50 16.76 -5.31
N ALA A 446 9.35 16.06 -5.20
CA ALA A 446 8.07 16.71 -4.94
C ALA A 446 8.04 17.37 -3.57
N THR A 447 7.29 18.46 -3.47
CA THR A 447 7.12 19.23 -2.24
C THR A 447 5.66 19.54 -1.96
N TYR A 448 5.36 19.91 -0.73
CA TYR A 448 4.10 20.53 -0.33
C TYR A 448 4.38 21.79 0.50
N LEU A 449 3.39 22.66 0.62
CA LEU A 449 3.51 23.88 1.43
C LEU A 449 3.00 23.61 2.85
N ASP A 450 3.77 24.04 3.86
CA ASP A 450 3.32 24.02 5.24
C ASP A 450 2.37 25.22 5.54
N HIS A 451 1.91 25.34 6.77
CA HIS A 451 1.00 26.43 7.19
C HIS A 451 1.58 27.85 7.08
N GLN A 452 2.89 27.98 6.90
CA GLN A 452 3.58 29.26 6.67
C GLN A 452 3.90 29.49 5.19
N GLY A 453 3.39 28.63 4.30
CA GLY A 453 3.66 28.71 2.86
C GLY A 453 5.08 28.28 2.48
N ARG A 454 5.81 27.60 3.35
CA ARG A 454 7.18 27.14 3.07
C ARG A 454 7.14 25.77 2.38
N PRO A 455 7.94 25.56 1.33
CA PRO A 455 8.04 24.25 0.70
C PRO A 455 8.71 23.25 1.65
N ARG A 456 8.07 22.07 1.81
CA ARG A 456 8.59 20.90 2.53
C ARG A 456 8.75 19.76 1.57
N ALA A 457 9.84 19.01 1.69
CA ALA A 457 10.01 17.77 0.93
C ALA A 457 8.95 16.73 1.35
N ILE A 458 8.57 15.84 0.44
CA ILE A 458 7.66 14.73 0.75
C ILE A 458 8.32 13.64 1.60
N VAL A 459 9.63 13.58 1.58
CA VAL A 459 10.50 12.77 2.45
C VAL A 459 11.73 13.60 2.75
N ASP A 460 12.04 13.82 4.01
CA ASP A 460 13.22 14.58 4.42
C ASP A 460 14.49 13.76 4.21
N GLU A 461 14.48 12.48 4.64
CA GLU A 461 15.58 11.53 4.49
C GLU A 461 15.02 10.16 4.11
N GLY A 462 15.62 9.52 3.14
CA GLY A 462 15.25 8.16 2.71
C GLY A 462 15.49 7.90 1.24
N SER A 463 15.63 6.65 0.91
CA SER A 463 15.79 6.17 -0.48
C SER A 463 15.02 4.86 -0.67
N PRO A 464 14.59 4.56 -1.89
CA PRO A 464 13.94 3.27 -2.15
C PRO A 464 14.83 2.10 -1.71
N ILE A 465 14.24 1.11 -1.07
CA ILE A 465 14.94 -0.07 -0.55
C ILE A 465 15.52 -0.85 -1.73
N ARG A 466 16.84 -0.81 -1.90
CA ARG A 466 17.56 -1.32 -3.08
C ARG A 466 17.35 -2.80 -3.34
N GLU A 467 17.18 -3.57 -2.30
CA GLU A 467 16.96 -5.00 -2.36
C GLU A 467 15.62 -5.35 -3.03
N LEU A 468 14.68 -4.42 -3.03
CA LEU A 468 13.35 -4.58 -3.60
C LEU A 468 13.25 -4.10 -5.06
N ILE A 469 14.11 -3.17 -5.50
CA ILE A 469 14.06 -2.55 -6.83
C ILE A 469 15.04 -3.14 -7.85
#